data_cec053fdd4f4fc1e64c640e15e28494a
#
_entry.id   cec053fdd4f4fc1e64c640e15e28494a
#
_cell.length_a   1.000
_cell.length_b   1.000
_cell.length_c   1.000
_cell.angle_alpha   90.00
_cell.angle_beta   90.00
_cell.angle_gamma   90.00
#
_symmetry.space_group_name_H-M   'P 1'
#
loop_
_entity.id
_entity.type
_entity.pdbx_description
1 polymer ?
#
loop_
_entity_poly.entity_id
_entity_poly.type
_entity_poly.pdbx_seq_one_letter_code
_entity_poly.pdbx_strand_id
1 'polypeptide(L)'
;MIKQIARTALIACAVLMVSHAFAADQAGGKLEAAFKKADADNDGTLTKTEAKTMPRVAKHFDAIDADKNGTVSLAEIRASMKKAKEMHDSAVERFKSADKDKDGTLTKDEAKALPRVAKNFDAIDTDKDGTVSEKEIHDYMKAQHAKK
;
A
#
# COMPACT_ATOMS: atom_id res chain seq x y z
N MET A 1 -23.71 -51.51 47.47
CA MET A 1 -22.74 -50.63 48.14
C MET A 1 -21.58 -50.41 47.17
N ILE A 2 -21.41 -49.28 46.58
CA ILE A 2 -20.17 -48.62 46.16
C ILE A 2 -20.59 -47.42 45.34
N LYS A 3 -20.27 -46.28 45.88
CA LYS A 3 -20.60 -44.95 45.37
C LYS A 3 -19.65 -44.60 44.20
N GLN A 4 -20.21 -44.28 43.05
CA GLN A 4 -19.50 -43.64 41.97
C GLN A 4 -19.60 -42.14 42.16
N ILE A 5 -18.47 -41.52 42.40
CA ILE A 5 -18.31 -40.08 42.52
C ILE A 5 -18.07 -39.54 41.12
N ALA A 6 -19.04 -38.79 40.60
CA ALA A 6 -18.90 -38.04 39.37
C ALA A 6 -17.95 -36.83 39.59
N ARG A 7 -16.82 -36.83 38.93
CA ARG A 7 -15.93 -35.66 38.84
C ARG A 7 -16.36 -34.79 37.65
N THR A 8 -17.13 -33.78 37.91
CA THR A 8 -17.39 -32.69 37.01
C THR A 8 -16.13 -31.80 36.98
N ALA A 9 -15.37 -31.90 35.92
CA ALA A 9 -14.32 -30.94 35.61
C ALA A 9 -14.92 -29.67 35.03
N LEU A 10 -14.95 -28.63 35.82
CA LEU A 10 -15.26 -27.26 35.38
C LEU A 10 -14.07 -26.74 34.57
N ILE A 11 -14.18 -26.73 33.25
CA ILE A 11 -13.25 -25.98 32.40
C ILE A 11 -13.78 -24.55 32.36
N ALA A 12 -13.24 -23.70 33.21
CA ALA A 12 -13.42 -22.29 33.14
C ALA A 12 -12.61 -21.78 31.94
N CYS A 13 -13.30 -21.59 30.81
CA CYS A 13 -12.74 -20.86 29.66
C CYS A 13 -12.62 -19.39 30.04
N ALA A 14 -11.42 -18.97 30.41
CA ALA A 14 -11.12 -17.59 30.59
C ALA A 14 -11.10 -16.93 29.20
N VAL A 15 -12.24 -16.37 28.81
CA VAL A 15 -12.30 -15.39 27.72
C VAL A 15 -11.72 -14.08 28.25
N LEU A 16 -10.40 -13.94 28.19
CA LEU A 16 -9.73 -12.66 28.42
C LEU A 16 -9.66 -11.94 27.08
N MET A 17 -10.59 -11.04 26.89
CA MET A 17 -10.43 -9.68 26.37
C MET A 17 -9.14 -9.42 25.60
N VAL A 18 -9.25 -9.42 24.27
CA VAL A 18 -8.36 -8.65 23.41
C VAL A 18 -9.22 -7.56 22.77
N SER A 19 -9.54 -6.58 23.54
CA SER A 19 -10.16 -5.32 23.08
C SER A 19 -9.12 -4.22 23.20
N HIS A 20 -8.14 -4.16 22.30
CA HIS A 20 -7.31 -2.97 22.04
C HIS A 20 -6.53 -3.03 20.73
N ALA A 21 -7.11 -3.54 19.66
CA ALA A 21 -6.50 -3.47 18.33
C ALA A 21 -7.52 -3.09 17.24
N PHE A 22 -8.55 -2.31 17.57
CA PHE A 22 -9.67 -2.08 16.64
C PHE A 22 -9.64 -0.73 15.91
N ALA A 23 -8.55 0.03 15.99
CA ALA A 23 -8.47 1.35 15.37
C ALA A 23 -7.56 1.43 14.12
N ALA A 24 -6.83 0.39 13.77
CA ALA A 24 -5.92 0.40 12.60
C ALA A 24 -6.42 -0.42 11.41
N ASP A 25 -7.57 -1.07 11.48
CA ASP A 25 -7.98 -2.12 10.53
C ASP A 25 -9.18 -1.79 9.64
N GLN A 26 -9.61 -0.55 9.56
CA GLN A 26 -10.70 -0.19 8.63
C GLN A 26 -10.29 -0.33 7.16
N ALA A 27 -9.00 -0.16 6.84
CA ALA A 27 -8.49 -0.37 5.50
C ALA A 27 -8.20 -1.87 5.23
N GLY A 28 -7.79 -2.61 6.25
CA GLY A 28 -7.54 -4.06 6.17
C GLY A 28 -8.81 -4.85 5.91
N GLY A 29 -9.90 -4.54 6.61
CA GLY A 29 -11.16 -5.26 6.46
C GLY A 29 -11.81 -5.13 5.08
N LYS A 30 -11.70 -3.94 4.45
CA LYS A 30 -12.19 -3.72 3.08
C LYS A 30 -11.38 -4.51 2.04
N LEU A 31 -10.06 -4.56 2.22
CA LEU A 31 -9.18 -5.35 1.34
C LEU A 31 -9.48 -6.84 1.47
N GLU A 32 -9.60 -7.33 2.69
CA GLU A 32 -9.89 -8.74 2.97
C GLU A 32 -11.26 -9.17 2.42
N ALA A 33 -12.28 -8.34 2.59
CA ALA A 33 -13.59 -8.59 2.00
C ALA A 33 -13.57 -8.59 0.46
N ALA A 34 -12.81 -7.67 -0.15
CA ALA A 34 -12.63 -7.64 -1.60
C ALA A 34 -11.84 -8.85 -2.10
N PHE A 35 -10.83 -9.28 -1.36
CA PHE A 35 -10.03 -10.46 -1.66
C PHE A 35 -10.89 -11.72 -1.62
N LYS A 36 -11.63 -11.96 -0.54
CA LYS A 36 -12.56 -13.11 -0.42
C LYS A 36 -13.63 -13.14 -1.50
N LYS A 37 -14.07 -11.98 -1.99
CA LYS A 37 -15.02 -11.91 -3.09
C LYS A 37 -14.37 -12.24 -4.44
N ALA A 38 -13.09 -11.95 -4.57
CA ALA A 38 -12.32 -12.22 -5.78
C ALA A 38 -11.85 -13.68 -5.88
N ASP A 39 -11.48 -14.26 -4.74
CA ASP A 39 -11.05 -15.65 -4.54
C ASP A 39 -12.27 -16.58 -4.69
N ALA A 40 -12.48 -17.06 -5.92
CA ALA A 40 -13.69 -17.82 -6.27
C ALA A 40 -13.63 -19.28 -5.84
N ASP A 41 -12.42 -19.85 -5.81
CA ASP A 41 -12.18 -21.25 -5.41
C ASP A 41 -11.82 -21.39 -3.92
N ASN A 42 -11.64 -20.25 -3.23
CA ASN A 42 -11.31 -20.15 -1.79
C ASN A 42 -10.00 -20.87 -1.44
N ASP A 43 -9.01 -20.84 -2.33
CA ASP A 43 -7.69 -21.40 -2.09
C ASP A 43 -6.76 -20.45 -1.29
N GLY A 44 -7.22 -19.20 -1.04
CA GLY A 44 -6.49 -18.18 -0.28
C GLY A 44 -5.51 -17.38 -1.13
N THR A 45 -5.55 -17.54 -2.45
CA THR A 45 -4.75 -16.77 -3.41
C THR A 45 -5.62 -16.25 -4.55
N LEU A 46 -5.09 -15.37 -5.38
CA LEU A 46 -5.77 -14.89 -6.57
C LEU A 46 -4.95 -15.24 -7.82
N THR A 47 -5.52 -15.97 -8.71
CA THR A 47 -5.00 -16.15 -10.07
C THR A 47 -5.15 -14.85 -10.87
N LYS A 48 -4.47 -14.73 -12.01
CA LYS A 48 -4.65 -13.59 -12.94
C LYS A 48 -6.11 -13.40 -13.37
N THR A 49 -6.89 -14.48 -13.41
CA THR A 49 -8.31 -14.43 -13.79
C THR A 49 -9.15 -13.81 -12.67
N GLU A 50 -8.97 -14.24 -11.45
CA GLU A 50 -9.67 -13.75 -10.27
C GLU A 50 -9.28 -12.30 -9.94
N ALA A 51 -7.99 -11.98 -10.11
CA ALA A 51 -7.47 -10.63 -9.91
C ALA A 51 -8.15 -9.57 -10.82
N LYS A 52 -8.77 -9.95 -11.93
CA LYS A 52 -9.53 -9.03 -12.80
C LYS A 52 -10.67 -8.31 -12.07
N THR A 53 -11.21 -8.93 -11.02
CA THR A 53 -12.24 -8.30 -10.17
C THR A 53 -11.68 -7.19 -9.28
N MET A 54 -10.34 -7.14 -9.13
CA MET A 54 -9.60 -6.14 -8.38
C MET A 54 -8.66 -5.35 -9.33
N PRO A 55 -9.10 -4.27 -9.98
CA PRO A 55 -8.36 -3.61 -11.06
C PRO A 55 -6.93 -3.18 -10.69
N ARG A 56 -6.71 -2.75 -9.45
CA ARG A 56 -5.37 -2.39 -8.97
C ARG A 56 -4.44 -3.60 -8.88
N VAL A 57 -4.95 -4.73 -8.39
CA VAL A 57 -4.19 -5.99 -8.30
C VAL A 57 -3.91 -6.52 -9.70
N ALA A 58 -4.92 -6.56 -10.57
CA ALA A 58 -4.76 -7.00 -11.95
C ALA A 58 -3.69 -6.20 -12.71
N LYS A 59 -3.69 -4.86 -12.56
CA LYS A 59 -2.72 -3.97 -13.21
C LYS A 59 -1.28 -4.20 -12.77
N HIS A 60 -1.07 -4.58 -11.52
CA HIS A 60 0.25 -4.73 -10.92
C HIS A 60 0.55 -6.18 -10.51
N PHE A 61 -0.17 -7.13 -11.09
CA PHE A 61 -0.13 -8.54 -10.71
C PHE A 61 1.31 -9.08 -10.62
N ASP A 62 2.08 -8.96 -11.69
CA ASP A 62 3.45 -9.47 -11.76
C ASP A 62 4.45 -8.73 -10.82
N ALA A 63 4.09 -7.54 -10.34
CA ALA A 63 4.86 -6.79 -9.36
C ALA A 63 4.47 -7.14 -7.92
N ILE A 64 3.25 -7.62 -7.72
CA ILE A 64 2.72 -8.05 -6.42
C ILE A 64 3.11 -9.50 -6.15
N ASP A 65 3.02 -10.37 -7.17
CA ASP A 65 3.50 -11.76 -7.18
C ASP A 65 5.03 -11.77 -7.01
N ALA A 66 5.47 -11.72 -5.74
CA ALA A 66 6.88 -11.55 -5.41
C ALA A 66 7.68 -12.85 -5.54
N ASP A 67 7.05 -13.99 -5.31
CA ASP A 67 7.65 -15.32 -5.41
C ASP A 67 7.49 -15.93 -6.81
N LYS A 68 6.73 -15.26 -7.69
CA LYS A 68 6.48 -15.67 -9.10
C LYS A 68 5.84 -17.05 -9.22
N ASN A 69 4.96 -17.38 -8.27
CA ASN A 69 4.23 -18.64 -8.30
C ASN A 69 3.00 -18.59 -9.22
N GLY A 70 2.68 -17.42 -9.81
CA GLY A 70 1.56 -17.22 -10.74
C GLY A 70 0.24 -16.89 -10.06
N THR A 71 0.24 -16.75 -8.73
CA THR A 71 -0.90 -16.32 -7.92
C THR A 71 -0.50 -15.17 -7.01
N VAL A 72 -1.46 -14.50 -6.40
CA VAL A 72 -1.22 -13.40 -5.47
C VAL A 72 -1.98 -13.63 -4.18
N SER A 73 -1.26 -13.72 -3.08
CA SER A 73 -1.81 -13.85 -1.74
C SER A 73 -2.20 -12.49 -1.14
N LEU A 74 -3.07 -12.51 -0.12
CA LEU A 74 -3.41 -11.31 0.64
C LEU A 74 -2.17 -10.69 1.32
N ALA A 75 -1.20 -11.52 1.72
CA ALA A 75 0.06 -11.05 2.32
C ALA A 75 0.90 -10.25 1.32
N GLU A 76 1.03 -10.70 0.07
CA GLU A 76 1.75 -10.01 -0.98
C GLU A 76 1.09 -8.69 -1.37
N ILE A 77 -0.25 -8.66 -1.44
CA ILE A 77 -0.99 -7.41 -1.66
C ILE A 77 -0.69 -6.41 -0.54
N ARG A 78 -0.77 -6.83 0.72
CA ARG A 78 -0.46 -5.98 1.88
C ARG A 78 0.99 -5.49 1.86
N ALA A 79 1.94 -6.36 1.56
CA ALA A 79 3.36 -6.01 1.44
C ALA A 79 3.60 -4.99 0.33
N SER A 80 2.98 -5.17 -0.83
CA SER A 80 3.05 -4.24 -1.96
C SER A 80 2.47 -2.87 -1.60
N MET A 81 1.30 -2.84 -0.93
CA MET A 81 0.69 -1.60 -0.46
C MET A 81 1.55 -0.87 0.56
N LYS A 82 2.14 -1.60 1.51
CA LYS A 82 3.07 -1.04 2.50
C LYS A 82 4.28 -0.41 1.83
N LYS A 83 4.91 -1.14 0.91
CA LYS A 83 6.06 -0.64 0.14
C LYS A 83 5.71 0.62 -0.66
N ALA A 84 4.55 0.64 -1.31
CA ALA A 84 4.08 1.81 -2.06
C ALA A 84 3.89 3.03 -1.13
N LYS A 85 3.32 2.82 0.05
CA LYS A 85 3.16 3.88 1.06
C LYS A 85 4.52 4.40 1.54
N GLU A 86 5.45 3.52 1.90
CA GLU A 86 6.80 3.90 2.34
C GLU A 86 7.56 4.70 1.28
N MET A 87 7.40 4.31 0.01
CA MET A 87 7.99 5.05 -1.12
C MET A 87 7.36 6.44 -1.27
N HIS A 88 6.05 6.54 -1.12
CA HIS A 88 5.34 7.82 -1.16
C HIS A 88 5.77 8.73 0.00
N ASP A 89 5.72 8.21 1.24
CA ASP A 89 6.09 8.97 2.43
C ASP A 89 7.55 9.46 2.33
N SER A 90 8.46 8.61 1.84
CA SER A 90 9.86 8.99 1.58
C SER A 90 10.01 10.07 0.50
N ALA A 91 9.16 10.06 -0.53
CA ALA A 91 9.19 11.10 -1.57
C ALA A 91 8.70 12.45 -1.02
N VAL A 92 7.62 12.42 -0.23
CA VAL A 92 7.07 13.61 0.44
C VAL A 92 8.11 14.22 1.41
N GLU A 93 8.77 13.39 2.21
CA GLU A 93 9.81 13.88 3.13
C GLU A 93 11.02 14.49 2.40
N ARG A 94 11.43 13.93 1.27
CA ARG A 94 12.49 14.51 0.43
C ARG A 94 12.06 15.84 -0.17
N PHE A 95 10.82 15.96 -0.63
CA PHE A 95 10.27 17.21 -1.13
C PHE A 95 10.29 18.28 -0.05
N LYS A 96 9.72 18.00 1.12
CA LYS A 96 9.72 18.92 2.28
C LYS A 96 11.12 19.32 2.76
N SER A 97 12.11 18.41 2.62
CA SER A 97 13.50 18.71 2.97
C SER A 97 14.18 19.62 1.94
N ALA A 98 13.72 19.57 0.70
CA ALA A 98 14.20 20.42 -0.38
C ALA A 98 13.54 21.81 -0.35
N ASP A 99 12.26 21.86 -0.04
CA ASP A 99 11.44 23.06 0.15
C ASP A 99 11.87 23.79 1.43
N LYS A 100 12.74 24.78 1.27
CA LYS A 100 13.38 25.49 2.39
C LYS A 100 12.51 26.60 2.95
N ASP A 101 11.77 27.28 2.11
CA ASP A 101 10.89 28.38 2.48
C ASP A 101 9.48 27.92 2.84
N LYS A 102 9.19 26.61 2.60
CA LYS A 102 7.95 25.92 2.93
C LYS A 102 6.71 26.53 2.26
N ASP A 103 6.88 26.99 1.05
CA ASP A 103 5.79 27.51 0.24
C ASP A 103 4.99 26.40 -0.48
N GLY A 104 5.48 25.13 -0.43
CA GLY A 104 4.85 23.95 -1.02
C GLY A 104 5.26 23.71 -2.47
N THR A 105 6.25 24.46 -2.97
CA THR A 105 6.83 24.30 -4.30
C THR A 105 8.36 24.20 -4.22
N LEU A 106 9.01 23.89 -5.31
CA LEU A 106 10.46 23.88 -5.40
C LEU A 106 10.91 24.82 -6.51
N THR A 107 11.69 25.81 -6.16
CA THR A 107 12.46 26.61 -7.12
C THR A 107 13.55 25.77 -7.78
N LYS A 108 14.15 26.26 -8.88
CA LYS A 108 15.29 25.57 -9.52
C LYS A 108 16.47 25.34 -8.59
N ASP A 109 16.67 26.22 -7.61
CA ASP A 109 17.76 26.09 -6.65
C ASP A 109 17.46 25.01 -5.60
N GLU A 110 16.25 24.94 -5.11
CA GLU A 110 15.79 23.91 -4.18
C GLU A 110 15.71 22.53 -4.83
N ALA A 111 15.26 22.47 -6.08
CA ALA A 111 15.19 21.25 -6.87
C ALA A 111 16.57 20.59 -7.07
N LYS A 112 17.69 21.31 -6.91
CA LYS A 112 19.04 20.73 -6.93
C LYS A 112 19.27 19.67 -5.87
N ALA A 113 18.53 19.72 -4.74
CA ALA A 113 18.55 18.69 -3.73
C ALA A 113 17.91 17.36 -4.21
N LEU A 114 17.13 17.41 -5.28
CA LEU A 114 16.44 16.27 -5.88
C LEU A 114 16.92 16.07 -7.34
N PRO A 115 17.99 15.30 -7.60
CA PRO A 115 18.65 15.22 -8.90
C PRO A 115 17.72 14.85 -10.07
N ARG A 116 16.70 14.02 -9.82
CA ARG A 116 15.71 13.65 -10.85
C ARG A 116 14.79 14.82 -11.21
N VAL A 117 14.40 15.60 -10.22
CA VAL A 117 13.56 16.79 -10.41
C VAL A 117 14.38 17.88 -11.10
N ALA A 118 15.58 18.16 -10.61
CA ALA A 118 16.49 19.15 -11.22
C ALA A 118 16.74 18.88 -12.69
N LYS A 119 17.02 17.61 -13.06
CA LYS A 119 17.29 17.21 -14.45
C LYS A 119 16.09 17.42 -15.38
N ASN A 120 14.88 17.29 -14.87
CA ASN A 120 13.66 17.35 -15.66
C ASN A 120 12.79 18.55 -15.28
N PHE A 121 13.37 19.57 -14.65
CA PHE A 121 12.64 20.70 -14.08
C PHE A 121 11.68 21.34 -15.08
N ASP A 122 12.18 21.75 -16.24
CA ASP A 122 11.39 22.41 -17.28
C ASP A 122 10.31 21.51 -17.93
N ALA A 123 10.44 20.18 -17.77
CA ALA A 123 9.44 19.22 -18.24
C ALA A 123 8.40 18.89 -17.16
N ILE A 124 8.73 19.15 -15.90
CA ILE A 124 7.85 18.97 -14.74
C ILE A 124 7.03 20.25 -14.53
N ASP A 125 7.66 21.42 -14.60
CA ASP A 125 7.05 22.74 -14.55
C ASP A 125 6.14 22.94 -15.78
N THR A 126 4.89 22.48 -15.66
CA THR A 126 3.93 22.43 -16.77
C THR A 126 3.22 23.75 -17.00
N ASP A 127 3.04 24.54 -15.97
CA ASP A 127 2.42 25.85 -16.01
C ASP A 127 3.40 27.00 -16.21
N LYS A 128 4.73 26.67 -16.14
CA LYS A 128 5.84 27.58 -16.37
C LYS A 128 5.87 28.78 -15.42
N ASP A 129 5.48 28.54 -14.19
CA ASP A 129 5.55 29.53 -13.12
C ASP A 129 6.97 29.68 -12.52
N GLY A 130 7.90 28.81 -12.93
CA GLY A 130 9.30 28.79 -12.49
C GLY A 130 9.54 28.01 -11.22
N THR A 131 8.52 27.30 -10.73
CA THR A 131 8.58 26.40 -9.60
C THR A 131 8.02 25.02 -9.95
N VAL A 132 8.16 24.06 -9.07
CA VAL A 132 7.65 22.69 -9.27
C VAL A 132 6.94 22.23 -8.01
N SER A 133 5.65 21.96 -8.13
CA SER A 133 4.81 21.43 -7.05
C SER A 133 4.93 19.90 -6.92
N GLU A 134 4.54 19.38 -5.77
CA GLU A 134 4.44 17.92 -5.55
C GLU A 134 3.50 17.25 -6.58
N LYS A 135 2.42 17.95 -6.96
CA LYS A 135 1.46 17.48 -7.95
C LYS A 135 2.09 17.33 -9.33
N GLU A 136 2.84 18.31 -9.79
CA GLU A 136 3.51 18.27 -11.09
C GLU A 136 4.57 17.18 -11.16
N ILE A 137 5.34 17.00 -10.09
CA ILE A 137 6.29 15.88 -9.96
C ILE A 137 5.56 14.55 -10.07
N HIS A 138 4.45 14.41 -9.35
CA HIS A 138 3.65 13.18 -9.38
C HIS A 138 3.10 12.89 -10.78
N ASP A 139 2.51 13.88 -11.42
CA ASP A 139 1.89 13.75 -12.75
C ASP A 139 2.96 13.43 -13.81
N TYR A 140 4.12 14.06 -13.73
CA TYR A 140 5.26 13.76 -14.61
C TYR A 140 5.75 12.32 -14.42
N MET A 141 5.96 11.87 -13.18
CA MET A 141 6.40 10.50 -12.89
C MET A 141 5.39 9.47 -13.38
N LYS A 142 4.10 9.73 -13.20
CA LYS A 142 3.01 8.88 -13.70
C LYS A 142 3.01 8.78 -15.22
N ALA A 143 3.22 9.88 -15.92
CA ALA A 143 3.30 9.90 -17.37
C ALA A 143 4.51 9.10 -17.92
N GLN A 144 5.66 9.13 -17.22
CA GLN A 144 6.83 8.34 -17.59
C GLN A 144 6.62 6.83 -17.41
N HIS A 145 5.85 6.42 -16.41
CA HIS A 145 5.50 5.01 -16.21
C HIS A 145 4.49 4.48 -17.23
N ALA A 146 3.66 5.34 -17.81
CA ALA A 146 2.69 4.96 -18.82
C ALA A 146 3.31 4.73 -20.21
N LYS A 147 4.55 5.21 -20.43
CA LYS A 147 5.28 5.07 -21.71
C LYS A 147 6.14 3.80 -21.80
N LYS A 148 6.19 2.99 -20.76
CA LYS A 148 6.88 1.69 -20.72
C LYS A 148 5.92 0.53 -20.86
#